data_a5d0ffd8afeb4e9059e5b0d239e9ba9c
#
_entry.id   a5d0ffd8afeb4e9059e5b0d239e9ba9c
#
_cell.length_a   1.000
_cell.length_b   1.000
_cell.length_c   1.000
_cell.angle_alpha   90.00
_cell.angle_beta   90.00
_cell.angle_gamma   90.00
#
_symmetry.space_group_name_H-M   'P 1'
#
loop_
_entity.id
_entity.type
_entity.pdbx_description
1 polymer ?
#
loop_
_entity_poly.entity_id
_entity_poly.type
_entity_poly.pdbx_seq_one_letter_code
_entity_poly.pdbx_strand_id
1 'polypeptide(L)'
;NFKPGISEQELWSRFQMEAVNRGAEWIETRLLASGPRANPWYQECSSRPIQAGELMGFDTDLVGSYGYCTDMSRTWLCGDEKPTNEQKEIYTLGYEQIQKNMELLKPGITFKELTLNAKEYSKDEFRHYSVLFHGVGLCDEFPAIPFSWELNENSFDGVLKDGMVMCVETYVGRFSGGPGVKLEEQLLITNN
;
A
#
# COMPACT_ATOMS: atom_id res chain seq x y z
N ASN A 1 14.75 14.30 -0.02
CA ASN A 1 14.49 14.68 1.39
C ASN A 1 13.27 15.59 1.43
N PHE A 2 12.13 15.09 1.85
CA PHE A 2 11.02 15.97 2.11
C PHE A 2 11.17 16.60 3.51
N LYS A 3 10.84 17.90 3.58
CA LYS A 3 10.98 18.68 4.81
C LYS A 3 9.62 19.24 5.22
N PRO A 4 9.43 19.54 6.50
CA PRO A 4 8.24 20.24 6.94
C PRO A 4 7.99 21.52 6.16
N GLY A 5 6.73 21.80 5.84
CA GLY A 5 6.33 22.98 5.06
C GLY A 5 6.20 22.74 3.55
N ILE A 6 6.74 21.66 2.98
CA ILE A 6 6.44 21.27 1.60
C ILE A 6 4.97 20.83 1.50
N SER A 7 4.26 21.21 0.45
CA SER A 7 2.91 20.74 0.24
C SER A 7 2.89 19.30 -0.30
N GLU A 8 1.79 18.58 -0.08
CA GLU A 8 1.59 17.25 -0.64
C GLU A 8 1.72 17.27 -2.17
N GLN A 9 1.12 18.26 -2.84
CA GLN A 9 1.23 18.45 -4.30
C GLN A 9 2.64 18.72 -4.77
N GLU A 10 3.43 19.55 -4.04
CA GLU A 10 4.82 19.83 -4.40
C GLU A 10 5.68 18.56 -4.26
N LEU A 11 5.46 17.76 -3.20
CA LEU A 11 6.16 16.49 -3.04
C LEU A 11 5.81 15.52 -4.16
N TRP A 12 4.51 15.40 -4.49
CA TRP A 12 4.04 14.58 -5.60
C TRP A 12 4.63 15.01 -6.95
N SER A 13 4.72 16.31 -7.22
CA SER A 13 5.28 16.82 -8.47
C SER A 13 6.74 16.40 -8.66
N ARG A 14 7.52 16.33 -7.58
CA ARG A 14 8.91 15.85 -7.61
C ARG A 14 8.97 14.36 -7.94
N PHE A 15 8.08 13.56 -7.36
CA PHE A 15 7.97 12.15 -7.70
C PHE A 15 7.59 11.95 -9.18
N GLN A 16 6.59 12.66 -9.66
CA GLN A 16 6.15 12.57 -11.06
C GLN A 16 7.25 12.95 -12.04
N MET A 17 7.98 14.02 -11.75
CA MET A 17 9.13 14.44 -12.55
C MET A 17 10.20 13.34 -12.61
N GLU A 18 10.56 12.74 -11.46
CA GLU A 18 11.56 11.67 -11.40
C GLU A 18 11.07 10.40 -12.10
N ALA A 19 9.81 10.05 -11.96
CA ALA A 19 9.20 8.90 -12.64
C ALA A 19 9.30 9.05 -14.17
N VAL A 20 8.87 10.19 -14.71
CA VAL A 20 8.94 10.48 -16.16
C VAL A 20 10.38 10.52 -16.65
N ASN A 21 11.30 11.15 -15.91
CA ASN A 21 12.74 11.18 -16.25
C ASN A 21 13.36 9.77 -16.32
N ARG A 22 12.77 8.79 -15.65
CA ARG A 22 13.21 7.39 -15.63
C ARG A 22 12.47 6.49 -16.61
N GLY A 23 11.57 7.06 -17.41
CA GLY A 23 10.85 6.34 -18.47
C GLY A 23 9.47 5.83 -18.08
N ALA A 24 8.89 6.30 -16.97
CA ALA A 24 7.48 6.04 -16.69
C ALA A 24 6.59 6.71 -17.73
N GLU A 25 5.54 6.02 -18.15
CA GLU A 25 4.61 6.48 -19.17
C GLU A 25 3.40 7.21 -18.55
N TRP A 26 2.93 6.72 -17.40
CA TRP A 26 1.73 7.22 -16.74
C TRP A 26 1.76 6.98 -15.23
N ILE A 27 0.96 7.72 -14.49
CA ILE A 27 0.66 7.48 -13.07
C ILE A 27 -0.85 7.58 -12.91
N GLU A 28 -1.50 6.50 -12.46
CA GLU A 28 -2.96 6.41 -12.46
C GLU A 28 -3.59 7.28 -11.38
N THR A 29 -3.00 7.32 -10.19
CA THR A 29 -3.51 8.07 -9.04
C THR A 29 -2.47 9.00 -8.47
N ARG A 30 -2.87 9.90 -7.57
CA ARG A 30 -1.98 10.82 -6.86
C ARG A 30 -2.11 10.60 -5.36
N LEU A 31 -2.10 9.33 -4.95
CA LEU A 31 -2.33 8.93 -3.56
C LEU A 31 -1.15 9.33 -2.67
N LEU A 32 -1.30 10.49 -2.06
CA LEU A 32 -0.40 11.00 -1.04
C LEU A 32 -1.19 11.84 -0.05
N ALA A 33 -1.15 11.45 1.21
CA ALA A 33 -1.85 12.14 2.28
C ALA A 33 -1.00 12.22 3.54
N SER A 34 -1.11 13.31 4.28
CA SER A 34 -0.31 13.56 5.47
C SER A 34 -1.14 13.95 6.68
N GLY A 35 -0.62 13.62 7.87
CA GLY A 35 -1.24 13.96 9.15
C GLY A 35 -2.69 13.50 9.23
N PRO A 36 -3.66 14.37 9.54
CA PRO A 36 -5.05 13.97 9.72
C PRO A 36 -5.73 13.49 8.42
N ARG A 37 -5.11 13.71 7.25
CA ARG A 37 -5.63 13.22 5.97
C ARG A 37 -5.18 11.79 5.66
N ALA A 38 -4.22 11.24 6.40
CA ALA A 38 -3.76 9.87 6.24
C ALA A 38 -4.71 8.83 6.87
N ASN A 39 -5.73 9.26 7.62
CA ASN A 39 -6.78 8.41 8.17
C ASN A 39 -8.14 9.13 8.12
N PRO A 40 -9.10 8.68 7.28
CA PRO A 40 -9.04 7.49 6.42
C PRO A 40 -8.10 7.67 5.21
N TRP A 41 -7.65 6.55 4.64
CA TRP A 41 -6.87 6.47 3.41
C TRP A 41 -7.73 6.83 2.16
N TYR A 42 -7.13 6.78 0.98
CA TYR A 42 -7.70 7.20 -0.30
C TYR A 42 -7.89 8.71 -0.43
N GLN A 43 -6.81 9.44 -0.13
CA GLN A 43 -6.76 10.88 -0.31
C GLN A 43 -5.69 11.23 -1.34
N GLU A 44 -6.07 11.82 -2.45
CA GLU A 44 -5.10 12.40 -3.37
C GLU A 44 -4.38 13.61 -2.76
N CYS A 45 -3.18 13.87 -3.25
CA CYS A 45 -2.35 14.99 -2.79
C CYS A 45 -3.07 16.34 -2.92
N SER A 46 -2.89 17.18 -1.92
CA SER A 46 -3.50 18.51 -1.82
C SER A 46 -2.46 19.61 -1.65
N SER A 47 -2.92 20.85 -1.62
CA SER A 47 -2.07 22.01 -1.31
C SER A 47 -1.70 22.11 0.19
N ARG A 48 -2.11 21.15 1.04
CA ARG A 48 -1.80 21.14 2.46
C ARG A 48 -0.29 21.02 2.67
N PRO A 49 0.35 21.92 3.47
CA PRO A 49 1.74 21.74 3.87
C PRO A 49 1.86 20.63 4.92
N ILE A 50 2.81 19.73 4.71
CA ILE A 50 3.11 18.63 5.64
C ILE A 50 3.86 19.19 6.86
N GLN A 51 3.42 18.83 8.07
CA GLN A 51 4.01 19.33 9.30
C GLN A 51 5.06 18.38 9.87
N ALA A 52 5.98 18.93 10.69
CA ALA A 52 6.94 18.11 11.42
C ALA A 52 6.21 17.14 12.37
N GLY A 53 6.68 15.89 12.47
CA GLY A 53 6.11 14.84 13.29
C GLY A 53 4.86 14.17 12.72
N GLU A 54 4.37 14.57 11.54
CA GLU A 54 3.26 13.90 10.88
C GLU A 54 3.73 12.68 10.09
N LEU A 55 2.91 11.64 10.08
CA LEU A 55 3.04 10.57 9.09
C LEU A 55 2.52 11.05 7.74
N MET A 56 3.19 10.63 6.69
CA MET A 56 2.80 10.83 5.31
C MET A 56 2.78 9.47 4.61
N GLY A 57 1.61 9.05 4.18
CA GLY A 57 1.39 7.88 3.34
C GLY A 57 1.48 8.25 1.87
N PHE A 58 2.00 7.31 1.08
CA PHE A 58 2.25 7.47 -0.35
C PHE A 58 2.02 6.13 -1.06
N ASP A 59 1.40 6.17 -2.21
CA ASP A 59 1.10 5.03 -3.05
C ASP A 59 1.37 5.33 -4.52
N THR A 60 1.82 4.32 -5.30
CA THR A 60 2.31 4.55 -6.66
C THR A 60 1.64 3.69 -7.69
N ASP A 61 0.50 3.87 -8.14
CA ASP A 61 -0.04 3.18 -9.32
C ASP A 61 0.70 3.66 -10.59
N LEU A 62 1.94 3.19 -10.77
CA LEU A 62 2.85 3.69 -11.79
C LEU A 62 2.86 2.76 -13.02
N VAL A 63 2.54 3.31 -14.18
CA VAL A 63 2.74 2.62 -15.46
C VAL A 63 4.14 2.92 -15.98
N GLY A 64 4.98 1.90 -15.95
CA GLY A 64 6.36 1.97 -16.46
C GLY A 64 6.45 1.76 -17.97
N SER A 65 7.68 1.54 -18.45
CA SER A 65 7.94 1.32 -19.88
C SER A 65 7.17 0.11 -20.41
N TYR A 66 6.60 0.27 -21.59
CA TYR A 66 5.78 -0.75 -22.28
C TYR A 66 4.45 -1.08 -21.60
N GLY A 67 3.93 -0.16 -20.79
CA GLY A 67 2.66 -0.34 -20.08
C GLY A 67 2.72 -1.33 -18.93
N TYR A 68 3.91 -1.65 -18.41
CA TYR A 68 4.04 -2.57 -17.28
C TYR A 68 3.89 -1.79 -15.97
N CYS A 69 2.86 -2.16 -15.19
CA CYS A 69 2.54 -1.49 -13.93
C CYS A 69 3.51 -1.88 -12.81
N THR A 70 3.69 -0.97 -11.90
CA THR A 70 4.39 -1.20 -10.62
C THR A 70 3.66 -0.47 -9.52
N ASP A 71 3.46 -1.15 -8.41
CA ASP A 71 2.74 -0.64 -7.28
C ASP A 71 3.51 -0.82 -5.98
N MET A 72 3.53 0.23 -5.17
CA MET A 72 4.29 0.23 -3.92
C MET A 72 3.86 1.37 -3.00
N SER A 73 3.49 1.04 -1.80
CA SER A 73 3.14 2.04 -0.80
C SER A 73 4.16 2.13 0.32
N ARG A 74 4.35 3.33 0.83
CA ARG A 74 5.22 3.61 1.97
C ARG A 74 4.61 4.70 2.86
N THR A 75 4.93 4.61 4.14
CA THR A 75 4.60 5.65 5.11
C THR A 75 5.86 6.13 5.80
N TRP A 76 6.06 7.44 5.84
CA TRP A 76 7.22 8.09 6.46
C TRP A 76 6.81 9.12 7.51
N LEU A 77 7.69 9.34 8.47
CA LEU A 77 7.60 10.46 9.40
C LEU A 77 8.26 11.70 8.80
N CYS A 78 7.58 12.84 8.88
CA CYS A 78 8.10 14.11 8.39
C CYS A 78 9.01 14.79 9.41
N GLY A 79 10.20 15.20 8.97
CA GLY A 79 11.18 15.92 9.79
C GLY A 79 12.05 15.00 10.66
N ASP A 80 12.68 15.59 11.67
CA ASP A 80 13.63 14.91 12.56
C ASP A 80 12.99 14.50 13.91
N GLU A 81 11.70 14.64 14.03
CA GLU A 81 10.92 14.29 15.23
C GLU A 81 10.96 12.79 15.50
N LYS A 82 10.82 12.42 16.76
CA LYS A 82 10.63 11.00 17.10
C LYS A 82 9.15 10.63 16.94
N PRO A 83 8.84 9.45 16.37
CA PRO A 83 7.46 9.01 16.25
C PRO A 83 6.82 8.84 17.63
N THR A 84 5.55 9.20 17.74
CA THR A 84 4.74 8.95 18.94
C THR A 84 4.55 7.45 19.18
N ASN A 85 4.12 7.07 20.38
CA ASN A 85 3.85 5.66 20.67
C ASN A 85 2.70 5.13 19.80
N GLU A 86 1.67 5.92 19.56
CA GLU A 86 0.55 5.56 18.69
C GLU A 86 1.00 5.36 17.24
N GLN A 87 1.83 6.25 16.70
CA GLN A 87 2.41 6.10 15.36
C GLN A 87 3.23 4.82 15.24
N LYS A 88 4.05 4.50 16.25
CA LYS A 88 4.82 3.25 16.28
C LYS A 88 3.91 2.03 16.32
N GLU A 89 2.88 2.05 17.15
CA GLU A 89 1.92 0.97 17.27
C GLU A 89 1.26 0.67 15.91
N ILE A 90 0.64 1.68 15.29
CA ILE A 90 -0.04 1.51 14.00
C ILE A 90 0.93 1.08 12.89
N TYR A 91 2.15 1.64 12.86
CA TYR A 91 3.17 1.22 11.90
C TYR A 91 3.60 -0.24 12.12
N THR A 92 3.76 -0.66 13.37
CA THR A 92 4.12 -2.04 13.71
C THR A 92 3.04 -3.02 13.26
N LEU A 93 1.76 -2.69 13.47
CA LEU A 93 0.65 -3.51 12.98
C LEU A 93 0.72 -3.68 11.45
N GLY A 94 0.84 -2.58 10.70
CA GLY A 94 0.98 -2.65 9.23
C GLY A 94 2.20 -3.45 8.80
N TYR A 95 3.35 -3.19 9.40
CA TYR A 95 4.59 -3.90 9.09
C TYR A 95 4.48 -5.42 9.35
N GLU A 96 3.95 -5.81 10.51
CA GLU A 96 3.75 -7.23 10.83
C GLU A 96 2.78 -7.91 9.88
N GLN A 97 1.71 -7.22 9.45
CA GLN A 97 0.76 -7.76 8.49
C GLN A 97 1.44 -8.05 7.15
N ILE A 98 2.19 -7.07 6.61
CA ILE A 98 2.96 -7.24 5.38
C ILE A 98 3.94 -8.42 5.50
N GLN A 99 4.78 -8.45 6.55
CA GLN A 99 5.79 -9.49 6.70
C GLN A 99 5.17 -10.89 6.77
N LYS A 100 4.07 -11.05 7.51
CA LYS A 100 3.39 -12.34 7.64
C LYS A 100 2.69 -12.76 6.36
N ASN A 101 2.08 -11.84 5.66
CA ASN A 101 1.38 -12.13 4.43
C ASN A 101 2.36 -12.43 3.27
N MET A 102 3.53 -11.79 3.23
CA MET A 102 4.60 -12.13 2.29
C MET A 102 5.06 -13.60 2.42
N GLU A 103 5.13 -14.14 3.64
CA GLU A 103 5.53 -15.54 3.88
C GLU A 103 4.59 -16.57 3.20
N LEU A 104 3.36 -16.17 2.88
CA LEU A 104 2.36 -17.01 2.22
C LEU A 104 2.54 -17.11 0.70
N LEU A 105 3.18 -16.13 0.09
CA LEU A 105 3.31 -16.01 -1.36
C LEU A 105 4.30 -17.04 -1.92
N LYS A 106 3.78 -18.20 -2.32
CA LYS A 106 4.58 -19.32 -2.86
C LYS A 106 3.85 -19.94 -4.06
N PRO A 107 4.59 -20.46 -5.05
CA PRO A 107 3.98 -21.23 -6.14
C PRO A 107 3.14 -22.38 -5.60
N GLY A 108 1.96 -22.56 -6.19
CA GLY A 108 1.02 -23.64 -5.84
C GLY A 108 -0.03 -23.31 -4.79
N ILE A 109 0.09 -22.19 -4.06
CA ILE A 109 -0.97 -21.74 -3.15
C ILE A 109 -2.14 -21.19 -3.96
N THR A 110 -3.36 -21.51 -3.56
CA THR A 110 -4.58 -20.94 -4.16
C THR A 110 -4.88 -19.55 -3.57
N PHE A 111 -5.60 -18.72 -4.31
CA PHE A 111 -6.03 -17.40 -3.83
C PHE A 111 -6.93 -17.53 -2.60
N LYS A 112 -7.78 -18.54 -2.58
CA LYS A 112 -8.61 -18.87 -1.42
C LYS A 112 -7.77 -19.22 -0.19
N GLU A 113 -6.71 -20.01 -0.36
CA GLU A 113 -5.79 -20.33 0.74
C GLU A 113 -5.04 -19.08 1.22
N LEU A 114 -4.64 -18.17 0.33
CA LEU A 114 -4.07 -16.87 0.71
C LEU A 114 -5.03 -16.10 1.61
N THR A 115 -6.27 -15.90 1.17
CA THR A 115 -7.30 -15.23 1.97
C THR A 115 -7.48 -15.88 3.35
N LEU A 116 -7.62 -17.21 3.40
CA LEU A 116 -7.92 -17.92 4.64
C LEU A 116 -6.75 -18.01 5.63
N ASN A 117 -5.52 -17.85 5.16
CA ASN A 117 -4.32 -17.92 6.00
C ASN A 117 -3.69 -16.53 6.25
N ALA A 118 -4.20 -15.50 5.61
CA ALA A 118 -3.67 -14.14 5.77
C ALA A 118 -3.81 -13.64 7.20
N LYS A 119 -2.81 -12.88 7.64
CA LYS A 119 -2.92 -12.09 8.87
C LYS A 119 -3.85 -10.91 8.59
N GLU A 120 -4.93 -10.85 9.31
CA GLU A 120 -5.92 -9.77 9.27
C GLU A 120 -6.06 -9.14 10.65
N TYR A 121 -6.51 -7.89 10.70
CA TYR A 121 -6.92 -7.21 11.93
C TYR A 121 -8.44 -7.05 11.96
N SER A 122 -8.98 -6.82 13.15
CA SER A 122 -10.43 -6.63 13.34
C SER A 122 -10.94 -5.47 12.48
N LYS A 123 -11.86 -5.79 11.57
CA LYS A 123 -12.57 -4.79 10.75
C LYS A 123 -13.49 -3.86 11.55
N ASP A 124 -13.75 -4.16 12.82
CA ASP A 124 -14.56 -3.32 13.70
C ASP A 124 -13.69 -2.31 14.48
N GLU A 125 -12.37 -2.55 14.55
CA GLU A 125 -11.42 -1.66 15.23
C GLU A 125 -10.61 -0.81 14.25
N PHE A 126 -10.20 -1.43 13.13
CA PHE A 126 -9.32 -0.78 12.16
C PHE A 126 -9.98 -0.67 10.79
N ARG A 127 -9.71 0.44 10.13
CA ARG A 127 -9.90 0.59 8.70
C ARG A 127 -8.85 -0.24 7.99
N HIS A 128 -9.23 -0.84 6.90
CA HIS A 128 -8.35 -1.67 6.05
C HIS A 128 -8.35 -1.16 4.61
N TYR A 129 -7.46 -1.68 3.79
CA TYR A 129 -7.46 -1.44 2.35
C TYR A 129 -8.54 -2.28 1.65
N SER A 130 -8.68 -2.12 0.33
CA SER A 130 -9.69 -2.84 -0.46
C SER A 130 -9.39 -4.32 -0.62
N VAL A 131 -8.12 -4.69 -0.69
CA VAL A 131 -7.65 -6.07 -0.87
C VAL A 131 -6.43 -6.36 -0.01
N LEU A 132 -6.07 -7.64 0.14
CA LEU A 132 -4.87 -8.08 0.85
C LEU A 132 -3.70 -8.31 -0.10
N PHE A 133 -4.01 -8.83 -1.28
CA PHE A 133 -3.04 -9.14 -2.32
C PHE A 133 -3.68 -8.85 -3.68
N HIS A 134 -2.86 -8.43 -4.62
CA HIS A 134 -3.28 -8.35 -6.01
C HIS A 134 -2.13 -8.66 -6.96
N GLY A 135 -2.47 -8.97 -8.20
CA GLY A 135 -1.49 -9.11 -9.27
C GLY A 135 -1.12 -7.75 -9.84
N VAL A 136 0.11 -7.63 -10.32
CA VAL A 136 0.60 -6.45 -11.03
C VAL A 136 1.38 -6.85 -12.28
N GLY A 137 1.22 -6.10 -13.35
CA GLY A 137 1.86 -6.41 -14.62
C GLY A 137 1.35 -5.52 -15.75
N LEU A 138 0.76 -6.10 -16.80
CA LEU A 138 0.06 -5.35 -17.85
C LEU A 138 -1.37 -4.94 -17.44
N CYS A 139 -1.76 -5.26 -16.24
CA CYS A 139 -2.98 -4.83 -15.58
C CYS A 139 -2.62 -4.60 -14.13
N ASP A 140 -3.10 -3.52 -13.56
CA ASP A 140 -2.96 -3.26 -12.14
C ASP A 140 -4.14 -3.85 -11.36
N GLU A 141 -3.91 -4.17 -10.09
CA GLU A 141 -4.88 -4.72 -9.14
C GLU A 141 -5.65 -5.99 -9.60
N PHE A 142 -5.13 -6.75 -10.56
CA PHE A 142 -5.76 -8.01 -10.98
C PHE A 142 -4.76 -9.18 -11.07
N PRO A 143 -5.10 -10.37 -10.50
CA PRO A 143 -6.30 -10.67 -9.72
C PRO A 143 -6.31 -9.96 -8.36
N ALA A 144 -7.48 -9.56 -7.88
CA ALA A 144 -7.67 -9.02 -6.53
C ALA A 144 -8.05 -10.16 -5.57
N ILE A 145 -7.32 -10.27 -4.46
CA ILE A 145 -7.53 -11.33 -3.45
C ILE A 145 -8.08 -10.66 -2.18
N PRO A 146 -9.36 -10.90 -1.85
CA PRO A 146 -10.08 -10.17 -0.82
C PRO A 146 -9.71 -10.59 0.59
N PHE A 147 -10.19 -9.85 1.57
CA PHE A 147 -10.21 -10.25 2.98
C PHE A 147 -11.14 -11.46 3.21
N SER A 148 -10.92 -12.18 4.31
CA SER A 148 -11.68 -13.39 4.63
C SER A 148 -13.19 -13.15 4.77
N TRP A 149 -13.58 -11.98 5.27
CA TRP A 149 -15.00 -11.59 5.43
C TRP A 149 -15.68 -11.13 4.13
N GLU A 150 -14.93 -10.94 3.05
CA GLU A 150 -15.43 -10.59 1.72
C GLU A 150 -15.47 -11.80 0.78
N LEU A 151 -14.81 -12.89 1.17
CA LEU A 151 -14.77 -14.12 0.39
C LEU A 151 -16.17 -14.70 0.22
N ASN A 152 -16.56 -14.93 -1.02
CA ASN A 152 -17.87 -15.48 -1.37
C ASN A 152 -17.76 -16.37 -2.62
N GLU A 153 -18.88 -16.95 -3.06
CA GLU A 153 -18.94 -17.88 -4.20
C GLU A 153 -18.56 -17.25 -5.55
N ASN A 154 -18.61 -15.92 -5.66
CA ASN A 154 -18.23 -15.19 -6.87
C ASN A 154 -16.79 -14.67 -6.81
N SER A 155 -16.07 -14.89 -5.72
CA SER A 155 -14.67 -14.49 -5.62
C SER A 155 -13.84 -15.24 -6.64
N PHE A 156 -13.02 -14.49 -7.40
CA PHE A 156 -12.12 -15.10 -8.36
C PHE A 156 -11.12 -16.01 -7.65
N ASP A 157 -11.00 -17.24 -8.10
CA ASP A 157 -10.02 -18.18 -7.56
C ASP A 157 -8.97 -18.53 -8.62
N GLY A 158 -7.81 -18.88 -8.16
CA GLY A 158 -6.66 -19.23 -8.99
C GLY A 158 -5.54 -19.79 -8.15
N VAL A 159 -4.41 -20.02 -8.80
CA VAL A 159 -3.21 -20.59 -8.15
C VAL A 159 -2.02 -19.74 -8.51
N LEU A 160 -1.20 -19.35 -7.52
CA LEU A 160 0.06 -18.68 -7.78
C LEU A 160 1.01 -19.59 -8.54
N LYS A 161 1.65 -19.04 -9.57
CA LYS A 161 2.63 -19.73 -10.39
C LYS A 161 3.98 -19.01 -10.34
N ASP A 162 5.02 -19.77 -10.60
CA ASP A 162 6.36 -19.24 -10.83
C ASP A 162 6.34 -18.17 -11.95
N GLY A 163 7.03 -17.06 -11.72
CA GLY A 163 7.07 -15.92 -12.63
C GLY A 163 5.94 -14.91 -12.48
N MET A 164 4.92 -15.15 -11.65
CA MET A 164 3.92 -14.14 -11.36
C MET A 164 4.51 -13.02 -10.49
N VAL A 165 4.02 -11.79 -10.68
CA VAL A 165 4.31 -10.65 -9.81
C VAL A 165 3.06 -10.31 -9.04
N MET A 166 3.20 -10.21 -7.72
CA MET A 166 2.11 -9.95 -6.79
C MET A 166 2.47 -8.81 -5.85
N CYS A 167 1.51 -8.00 -5.52
CA CYS A 167 1.57 -7.06 -4.42
C CYS A 167 0.96 -7.66 -3.16
N VAL A 168 1.53 -7.32 -2.02
CA VAL A 168 0.96 -7.54 -0.70
C VAL A 168 0.86 -6.21 -0.01
N GLU A 169 -0.34 -5.85 0.40
CA GLU A 169 -0.61 -4.51 0.88
C GLU A 169 -1.43 -4.48 2.16
N THR A 170 -1.34 -3.38 2.86
CA THR A 170 -2.11 -3.11 4.07
C THR A 170 -2.38 -1.63 4.24
N TYR A 171 -3.52 -1.34 4.81
CA TYR A 171 -3.78 -0.08 5.47
C TYR A 171 -4.26 -0.35 6.90
N VAL A 172 -3.71 0.38 7.85
CA VAL A 172 -4.12 0.33 9.26
C VAL A 172 -4.35 1.74 9.78
N GLY A 173 -5.56 2.01 10.20
CA GLY A 173 -5.96 3.26 10.86
C GLY A 173 -7.17 3.02 11.74
N ARG A 174 -7.19 3.54 12.97
CA ARG A 174 -8.33 3.32 13.87
C ARG A 174 -9.57 4.08 13.40
N PHE A 175 -10.75 3.50 13.58
CA PHE A 175 -12.01 4.21 13.32
C PHE A 175 -12.20 5.43 14.24
N SER A 176 -11.62 5.40 15.42
CA SER A 176 -11.63 6.53 16.36
C SER A 176 -10.79 7.73 15.91
N GLY A 177 -10.05 7.61 14.80
CA GLY A 177 -9.12 8.63 14.31
C GLY A 177 -7.67 8.32 14.69
N GLY A 178 -6.79 9.32 14.63
CA GLY A 178 -5.36 9.17 14.86
C GLY A 178 -4.58 8.82 13.58
N PRO A 179 -3.35 8.29 13.70
CA PRO A 179 -2.50 8.02 12.55
C PRO A 179 -3.05 6.91 11.66
N GLY A 180 -2.73 6.99 10.36
CA GLY A 180 -2.94 5.94 9.38
C GLY A 180 -1.63 5.54 8.74
N VAL A 181 -1.46 4.26 8.44
CA VAL A 181 -0.26 3.69 7.81
C VAL A 181 -0.68 2.83 6.62
N LYS A 182 -0.14 3.15 5.44
CA LYS A 182 -0.26 2.37 4.21
C LYS A 182 1.12 1.82 3.86
N LEU A 183 1.21 0.52 3.68
CA LEU A 183 2.42 -0.18 3.26
C LEU A 183 2.09 -1.21 2.19
N GLU A 184 3.02 -1.43 1.29
CA GLU A 184 2.88 -2.40 0.22
C GLU A 184 4.25 -2.84 -0.30
N GLU A 185 4.35 -4.11 -0.67
CA GLU A 185 5.52 -4.70 -1.31
C GLU A 185 5.12 -5.44 -2.57
N GLN A 186 5.88 -5.22 -3.63
CA GLN A 186 5.76 -5.95 -4.90
C GLN A 186 6.79 -7.09 -4.94
N LEU A 187 6.35 -8.31 -5.22
CA LEU A 187 7.17 -9.52 -5.15
C LEU A 187 7.07 -10.35 -6.43
N LEU A 188 8.20 -10.86 -6.87
CA LEU A 188 8.27 -11.92 -7.89
C LEU A 188 8.11 -13.27 -7.22
N ILE A 189 7.13 -14.05 -7.65
CA ILE A 189 6.90 -15.41 -7.15
C ILE A 189 7.90 -16.37 -7.83
N THR A 190 8.69 -17.06 -7.03
CA THR A 190 9.72 -18.00 -7.52
C THR A 190 9.68 -19.33 -6.80
N ASN A 191 10.22 -20.38 -7.44
CA ASN A 191 10.38 -21.70 -6.84
C ASN A 191 11.60 -21.82 -5.91
N ASN A 192 12.37 -20.73 -5.72
CA ASN A 192 13.62 -20.70 -4.94
C ASN A 192 13.42 -20.09 -3.57
#